data_796ca2c601550e595137766f3bcfd662
#
_entry.id   796ca2c601550e595137766f3bcfd662
#
_cell.length_a   1.000
_cell.length_b   1.000
_cell.length_c   1.000
_cell.angle_alpha   90.00
_cell.angle_beta   90.00
_cell.angle_gamma   90.00
#
_symmetry.space_group_name_H-M   'P 1'
#
loop_
_entity.id
_entity.type
_entity.pdbx_description
1 polymer ?
#
loop_
_entity_poly.entity_id
_entity_poly.type
_entity_poly.pdbx_seq_one_letter_code
_entity_poly.pdbx_strand_id
1 'polypeptide(L)'
;MTANERRKMLLERLCVRRHETRENLATEFGVSLRTIERDVVRLMTEYPIITTQGYGGGIGVEDWYKPDMKYLTDQQVELLEELLPMLTESKATVMQSILDTFNPRRKRKD
;
A
#
# COMPACT_ATOMS: atom_id res chain seq x y z
N MET A 1 17.52 3.57 -5.61
CA MET A 1 16.17 4.13 -5.37
C MET A 1 16.27 5.64 -5.26
N THR A 2 15.47 6.35 -6.02
CA THR A 2 15.43 7.80 -5.94
C THR A 2 14.57 8.25 -4.76
N ALA A 3 14.71 9.53 -4.38
CA ALA A 3 13.88 10.09 -3.32
C ALA A 3 12.39 10.03 -3.68
N ASN A 4 12.07 10.27 -4.96
CA ASN A 4 10.67 10.21 -5.41
C ASN A 4 10.10 8.79 -5.30
N GLU A 5 10.88 7.80 -5.69
CA GLU A 5 10.48 6.39 -5.55
C GLU A 5 10.30 6.02 -4.09
N ARG A 6 11.21 6.45 -3.24
CA ARG A 6 11.14 6.16 -1.81
C ARG A 6 9.89 6.79 -1.20
N ARG A 7 9.58 8.05 -1.51
CA ARG A 7 8.39 8.72 -0.99
C ARG A 7 7.11 8.05 -1.45
N LYS A 8 7.07 7.60 -2.70
CA LYS A 8 5.92 6.86 -3.22
C LYS A 8 5.70 5.56 -2.46
N MET A 9 6.77 4.82 -2.24
CA MET A 9 6.69 3.56 -1.50
C MET A 9 6.33 3.79 -0.04
N LEU A 10 6.85 4.86 0.56
CA LEU A 10 6.54 5.22 1.93
C LEU A 10 5.05 5.52 2.08
N LEU A 11 4.48 6.29 1.18
CA LEU A 11 3.05 6.58 1.18
C LEU A 11 2.22 5.31 1.04
N GLU A 12 2.62 4.42 0.16
CA GLU A 12 1.93 3.14 -0.03
C GLU A 12 1.91 2.32 1.26
N ARG A 13 3.02 2.28 1.97
CA ARG A 13 3.09 1.55 3.24
C ARG A 13 2.19 2.17 4.30
N LEU A 14 2.15 3.49 4.37
CA LEU A 14 1.26 4.17 5.32
C LEU A 14 -0.21 3.91 5.00
N CYS A 15 -0.56 3.87 3.74
CA CYS A 15 -1.93 3.58 3.33
C CYS A 15 -2.34 2.15 3.67
N VAL A 16 -1.43 1.20 3.53
CA VAL A 16 -1.70 -0.21 3.85
C VAL A 16 -1.69 -0.44 5.36
N ARG A 17 -0.66 0.02 6.04
CA ARG A 17 -0.47 -0.23 7.47
C ARG A 17 -1.24 0.72 8.36
N ARG A 18 -1.64 1.85 7.84
CA ARG A 18 -2.36 2.95 8.49
C ARG A 18 -1.51 3.72 9.49
N HIS A 19 -0.51 3.10 10.09
CA HIS A 19 0.38 3.72 11.08
C HIS A 19 1.74 3.02 11.06
N GLU A 20 2.80 3.79 11.23
CA GLU A 20 4.15 3.23 11.32
C GLU A 20 5.06 4.19 12.07
N THR A 21 6.13 3.66 12.68
CA THR A 21 7.11 4.51 13.36
C THR A 21 8.17 4.99 12.37
N ARG A 22 8.76 6.15 12.67
CA ARG A 22 9.85 6.69 11.87
C ARG A 22 11.04 5.75 11.85
N GLU A 23 11.35 5.17 12.99
CA GLU A 23 12.47 4.25 13.15
C GLU A 23 12.32 3.01 12.27
N ASN A 24 11.13 2.42 12.26
CA ASN A 24 10.87 1.25 11.42
C ASN A 24 10.99 1.59 9.94
N LEU A 25 10.49 2.75 9.55
CA LEU A 25 10.57 3.19 8.16
C LEU A 25 12.02 3.45 7.75
N ALA A 26 12.79 4.09 8.63
CA ALA A 26 14.20 4.37 8.36
C ALA A 26 14.97 3.07 8.17
N THR A 27 14.74 2.10 9.03
CA THR A 27 15.37 0.79 8.94
C THR A 27 14.96 0.06 7.67
N GLU A 28 13.68 0.06 7.37
CA GLU A 28 13.15 -0.63 6.19
C GLU A 28 13.71 -0.07 4.88
N PHE A 29 13.81 1.24 4.78
CA PHE A 29 14.32 1.89 3.57
C PHE A 29 15.85 2.07 3.57
N GLY A 30 16.51 1.74 4.68
CA GLY A 30 17.96 1.87 4.77
C GLY A 30 18.44 3.32 4.74
N VAL A 31 17.67 4.24 5.32
CA VAL A 31 18.01 5.66 5.36
C VAL A 31 17.97 6.18 6.80
N SER A 32 18.42 7.41 6.99
CA SER A 32 18.42 8.02 8.32
C SER A 32 17.03 8.48 8.73
N LEU A 33 16.83 8.67 10.03
CA LEU A 33 15.59 9.26 10.55
C LEU A 33 15.34 10.62 9.92
N ARG A 34 16.39 11.39 9.73
CA ARG A 34 16.28 12.72 9.13
C ARG A 34 15.72 12.65 7.71
N THR A 35 16.16 11.65 6.94
CA THR A 35 15.66 11.45 5.58
C THR A 35 14.18 11.12 5.60
N ILE A 36 13.76 10.23 6.52
CA ILE A 36 12.34 9.89 6.66
C ILE A 36 11.54 11.13 7.05
N GLU A 37 12.01 11.92 7.99
CA GLU A 37 11.32 13.14 8.41
C GLU A 37 11.16 14.14 7.25
N ARG A 38 12.18 14.28 6.43
CA ARG A 38 12.11 15.14 5.24
C ARG A 38 11.09 14.60 4.24
N ASP A 39 11.08 13.30 4.03
CA ASP A 39 10.12 12.68 3.12
C ASP A 39 8.70 12.88 3.62
N VAL A 40 8.47 12.72 4.91
CA VAL A 40 7.14 12.93 5.52
C VAL A 40 6.69 14.37 5.34
N VAL A 41 7.55 15.32 5.63
CA VAL A 41 7.22 16.74 5.47
C VAL A 41 6.82 17.02 4.01
N ARG A 42 7.55 16.45 3.07
CA ARG A 42 7.25 16.62 1.65
C ARG A 42 5.89 16.02 1.28
N LEU A 43 5.60 14.81 1.79
CA LEU A 43 4.33 14.15 1.53
C LEU A 43 3.15 14.88 2.17
N MET A 44 3.37 15.52 3.31
CA MET A 44 2.31 16.27 4.00
C MET A 44 1.79 17.45 3.18
N THR A 45 2.56 17.92 2.21
CA THR A 45 2.10 19.01 1.33
C THR A 45 1.01 18.57 0.36
N GLU A 46 0.92 17.27 0.09
CA GLU A 46 -0.03 16.74 -0.90
C GLU A 46 -1.01 15.72 -0.35
N TYR A 47 -0.68 15.08 0.77
CA TYR A 47 -1.46 13.97 1.29
C TYR A 47 -1.82 14.19 2.75
N PRO A 48 -2.94 13.64 3.21
CA PRO A 48 -3.41 13.83 4.59
C PRO A 48 -2.65 12.92 5.57
N ILE A 49 -1.39 13.24 5.79
CA ILE A 49 -0.53 12.50 6.71
C ILE A 49 -0.68 13.07 8.12
N ILE A 50 -0.76 12.18 9.08
CA ILE A 50 -0.85 12.53 10.51
C ILE A 50 0.48 12.13 11.16
N THR A 51 1.00 13.02 12.00
CA THR A 51 2.17 12.68 12.81
C THR A 51 1.79 12.80 14.27
N THR A 52 2.29 11.87 15.08
CA THR A 52 2.08 11.86 16.52
C THR A 52 3.44 11.89 17.20
N GLN A 53 3.59 12.78 18.15
CA GLN A 53 4.83 12.94 18.92
C GLN A 53 4.79 12.09 20.18
N GLY A 54 5.98 11.83 20.73
CA GLY A 54 6.13 11.17 22.00
C GLY A 54 6.16 9.66 21.95
N TYR A 55 6.05 9.05 23.10
CA TYR A 55 6.10 7.61 23.26
C TYR A 55 4.90 6.96 22.55
N GLY A 56 5.19 6.00 21.71
CA GLY A 56 4.15 5.35 20.91
C GLY A 56 3.68 6.16 19.73
N GLY A 57 4.30 7.32 19.47
CA GLY A 57 3.96 8.14 18.32
C GLY A 57 4.51 7.60 17.02
N GLY A 58 4.14 8.22 15.91
CA GLY A 58 4.57 7.79 14.62
C GLY A 58 3.92 8.58 13.50
N ILE A 59 3.80 7.94 12.37
CA ILE A 59 3.27 8.53 11.15
C ILE A 59 2.12 7.68 10.65
N GLY A 60 1.06 8.32 10.19
CA GLY A 60 -0.07 7.61 9.62
C GLY A 60 -0.78 8.45 8.59
N VAL A 61 -1.92 7.99 8.13
CA VAL A 61 -2.79 8.75 7.24
C VAL A 61 -4.17 8.87 7.89
N GLU A 62 -4.91 9.90 7.49
CA GLU A 62 -6.27 10.08 8.00
C GLU A 62 -7.12 8.86 7.66
N ASP A 63 -8.03 8.49 8.57
CA ASP A 63 -8.87 7.30 8.41
C ASP A 63 -9.67 7.30 7.11
N TRP A 64 -10.12 8.48 6.69
CA TRP A 64 -10.92 8.61 5.47
C TRP A 64 -10.10 8.49 4.19
N TYR A 65 -8.77 8.61 4.29
CA TYR A 65 -7.93 8.59 3.11
C TYR A 65 -7.73 7.17 2.61
N LYS A 66 -8.25 6.92 1.43
CA LYS A 66 -8.09 5.65 0.73
C LYS A 66 -7.64 5.98 -0.68
N PRO A 67 -6.36 5.77 -0.99
CA PRO A 67 -5.86 6.04 -2.34
C PRO A 67 -6.58 5.14 -3.33
N ASP A 68 -6.55 5.53 -4.58
CA ASP A 68 -7.12 4.72 -5.64
C ASP A 68 -6.52 3.32 -5.55
N MET A 69 -7.39 2.33 -5.47
CA MET A 69 -6.93 0.95 -5.42
C MET A 69 -6.27 0.59 -6.74
N LYS A 70 -5.16 -0.14 -6.62
CA LYS A 70 -4.53 -0.69 -7.80
C LYS A 70 -5.27 -1.96 -8.17
N TYR A 71 -5.61 -2.09 -9.43
CA TYR A 71 -6.31 -3.25 -9.94
C TYR A 71 -5.41 -4.08 -10.82
N LEU A 72 -5.76 -5.33 -10.97
CA LEU A 72 -5.10 -6.20 -11.93
C LEU A 72 -5.39 -5.69 -13.34
N THR A 73 -4.44 -5.87 -14.23
CA THR A 73 -4.67 -5.61 -15.65
C THR A 73 -5.52 -6.72 -16.22
N ASP A 74 -6.13 -6.49 -17.38
CA ASP A 74 -6.94 -7.50 -18.04
C ASP A 74 -6.12 -8.77 -18.32
N GLN A 75 -4.86 -8.63 -18.75
CA GLN A 75 -3.98 -9.77 -18.98
C GLN A 75 -3.71 -10.55 -17.69
N GLN A 76 -3.52 -9.83 -16.58
CA GLN A 76 -3.30 -10.48 -15.29
C GLN A 76 -4.53 -11.26 -14.86
N VAL A 77 -5.72 -10.68 -15.01
CA VAL A 77 -6.98 -11.36 -14.68
C VAL A 77 -7.13 -12.62 -15.52
N GLU A 78 -6.90 -12.53 -16.83
CA GLU A 78 -7.01 -13.67 -17.73
C GLU A 78 -6.08 -14.81 -17.33
N LEU A 79 -4.84 -14.49 -17.01
CA LEU A 79 -3.88 -15.51 -16.59
C LEU A 79 -4.32 -16.20 -15.29
N LEU A 80 -4.73 -15.41 -14.31
CA LEU A 80 -5.15 -15.99 -13.04
C LEU A 80 -6.41 -16.83 -13.19
N GLU A 81 -7.35 -16.39 -14.00
CA GLU A 81 -8.57 -17.17 -14.28
C GLU A 81 -8.25 -18.47 -15.03
N GLU A 82 -7.28 -18.42 -15.91
CA GLU A 82 -6.83 -19.60 -16.66
C GLU A 82 -6.20 -20.64 -15.72
N LEU A 83 -5.44 -20.18 -14.73
CA LEU A 83 -4.76 -21.07 -13.80
C LEU A 83 -5.69 -21.61 -12.71
N LEU A 84 -6.78 -20.91 -12.45
CA LEU A 84 -7.69 -21.24 -11.35
C LEU A 84 -8.15 -22.70 -11.35
N PRO A 85 -8.64 -23.28 -12.47
CA PRO A 85 -9.09 -24.66 -12.48
C PRO A 85 -7.98 -25.69 -12.28
N MET A 86 -6.72 -25.28 -12.38
CA MET A 86 -5.58 -26.18 -12.18
C MET A 86 -5.16 -26.30 -10.71
N LEU A 87 -5.74 -25.47 -9.85
CA LEU A 87 -5.35 -25.42 -8.45
C LEU A 87 -6.17 -26.38 -7.59
N THR A 88 -5.59 -26.77 -6.47
CA THR A 88 -6.34 -27.50 -5.43
C THR A 88 -7.43 -26.60 -4.91
N GLU A 89 -8.44 -27.18 -4.27
CA GLU A 89 -9.58 -26.42 -3.76
C GLU A 89 -9.14 -25.29 -2.82
N SER A 90 -8.22 -25.57 -1.90
CA SER A 90 -7.74 -24.55 -0.95
C SER A 90 -6.99 -23.42 -1.66
N LYS A 91 -6.16 -23.75 -2.64
CA LYS A 91 -5.42 -22.74 -3.40
C LYS A 91 -6.34 -21.96 -4.33
N ALA A 92 -7.33 -22.62 -4.91
CA ALA A 92 -8.32 -21.97 -5.74
C ALA A 92 -9.11 -20.93 -4.94
N THR A 93 -9.45 -21.23 -3.69
CA THR A 93 -10.15 -20.29 -2.83
C THR A 93 -9.32 -19.02 -2.59
N VAL A 94 -8.03 -19.18 -2.35
CA VAL A 94 -7.13 -18.03 -2.16
C VAL A 94 -7.01 -17.23 -3.45
N MET A 95 -6.84 -17.90 -4.59
CA MET A 95 -6.76 -17.23 -5.89
C MET A 95 -8.04 -16.46 -6.20
N GLN A 96 -9.18 -17.06 -5.92
CA GLN A 96 -10.47 -16.41 -6.14
C GLN A 96 -10.59 -15.14 -5.27
N SER A 97 -10.06 -15.20 -4.06
CA SER A 97 -10.02 -14.04 -3.17
C SER A 97 -9.22 -12.89 -3.79
N ILE A 98 -8.09 -13.20 -4.41
CA ILE A 98 -7.28 -12.19 -5.10
C ILE A 98 -8.06 -11.57 -6.26
N LEU A 99 -8.69 -12.39 -7.07
CA LEU A 99 -9.50 -11.94 -8.19
C LEU A 99 -10.66 -11.07 -7.71
N ASP A 100 -11.35 -11.51 -6.67
CA ASP A 100 -12.49 -10.76 -6.13
C ASP A 100 -12.09 -9.40 -5.59
N THR A 101 -10.91 -9.32 -5.00
CA THR A 101 -10.43 -8.07 -4.39
C THR A 101 -9.92 -7.07 -5.44
N PHE A 102 -9.19 -7.55 -6.43
CA PHE A 102 -8.45 -6.68 -7.34
C PHE A 102 -8.95 -6.68 -8.79
N ASN A 103 -10.05 -7.36 -9.08
CA ASN A 103 -10.61 -7.36 -10.43
C ASN A 103 -11.32 -6.04 -10.70
N PRO A 104 -10.86 -5.23 -11.67
CA PRO A 104 -11.46 -3.92 -11.94
C PRO A 104 -12.91 -3.98 -12.38
N ARG A 105 -13.31 -5.07 -13.02
CA ARG A 105 -14.71 -5.23 -13.48
C ARG A 105 -15.69 -5.33 -12.33
N ARG A 106 -15.26 -5.93 -11.23
CA ARG A 106 -16.12 -6.08 -10.05
C ARG A 106 -16.41 -4.75 -9.38
N LYS A 107 -15.42 -3.85 -9.35
CA LYS A 107 -15.56 -2.54 -8.71
C LYS A 107 -16.41 -1.56 -9.51
N ARG A 108 -16.55 -1.79 -10.79
CA ARG A 108 -17.37 -0.95 -11.66
C ARG A 108 -18.86 -1.29 -11.62
N LYS A 109 -19.18 -2.32 -10.90
CA LYS A 109 -20.54 -2.79 -10.80
C LYS A 109 -21.24 -2.09 -9.66
N ASP A 110 -21.92 -1.04 -9.97
CA ASP A 110 -22.77 -0.34 -8.99
C ASP A 110 -24.22 -0.45 -9.42
#